data_e9538f225c16e712e3f6b3956c87d628
#
_entry.id   e9538f225c16e712e3f6b3956c87d628
#
_cell.length_a   1.000
_cell.length_b   1.000
_cell.length_c   1.000
_cell.angle_alpha   90.00
_cell.angle_beta   90.00
_cell.angle_gamma   90.00
#
_symmetry.space_group_name_H-M   'P 1'
#
loop_
_entity.id
_entity.type
_entity.pdbx_description
1 polymer ?
#
loop_
_entity_poly.entity_id
_entity_poly.type
_entity_poly.pdbx_seq_one_letter_code
_entity_poly.pdbx_strand_id
1 'polypeptide(L)'
;MIGVALFLKGKRESLNEVKCVYSSSSSIVHRRPLLPNAAGKRDFKWGDIMQATNNLSDNFIIGSGGSGTIYKAELSSEETVAVKKILRKDDLLLNKSFEREIRTLERVRHRHLAKLLGCCVNKEAGFNLLVYEYMENGSLWDWLHPESVSSKKRKSLDWEARLRVAAGLAKGVEYLHHDCVLRIIHRDIKSSNVLLDSNMEAHLGDFELAKTLVENHNSFNTDSNSWFAGSYGYIAPEYAYSLKATEKSDVYSMGIVLVELVSGKMPTDEIFGTDKMVRWVESHIEMGESSRTELIDSALKPILPDEECAAFGVLEIAPQCTKTTPAERPSSRQVCDSLVHLSNNRNRMVGCYKNPH
;
A
#
# COMPACT_ATOMS: atom_id res chain seq x y z
N MET A 1 19.96 -64.10 -24.49
CA MET A 1 18.94 -63.34 -23.73
C MET A 1 19.34 -61.89 -23.80
N ILE A 2 19.15 -61.21 -24.79
CA ILE A 2 18.15 -60.46 -25.54
C ILE A 2 17.22 -59.68 -24.60
N GLY A 3 17.45 -58.37 -24.59
CA GLY A 3 16.41 -57.39 -24.53
C GLY A 3 16.06 -56.84 -23.14
N VAL A 4 16.50 -55.70 -22.82
CA VAL A 4 15.70 -54.51 -22.45
C VAL A 4 16.69 -53.33 -22.33
N ALA A 5 17.06 -52.81 -23.48
CA ALA A 5 17.77 -51.53 -23.59
C ALA A 5 17.12 -50.74 -24.72
N LEU A 6 15.91 -50.32 -24.52
CA LEU A 6 15.21 -49.35 -25.39
C LEU A 6 14.00 -48.85 -24.62
N PHE A 7 14.10 -47.66 -24.07
CA PHE A 7 13.04 -46.68 -23.87
C PHE A 7 13.43 -45.60 -22.84
N LEU A 8 14.57 -44.96 -23.08
CA LEU A 8 14.80 -43.63 -22.52
C LEU A 8 15.23 -42.69 -23.67
N LYS A 9 14.36 -42.61 -24.65
CA LYS A 9 14.48 -41.62 -25.70
C LYS A 9 13.22 -40.75 -25.68
N GLY A 10 13.39 -39.51 -25.30
CA GLY A 10 12.51 -38.44 -25.76
C GLY A 10 11.27 -38.24 -24.93
N LYS A 11 11.34 -37.35 -24.00
CA LYS A 11 10.36 -36.29 -23.83
C LYS A 11 11.02 -35.08 -23.20
N ARG A 12 11.77 -34.37 -23.99
CA ARG A 12 11.83 -32.91 -23.87
C ARG A 12 10.51 -32.40 -24.42
N GLU A 13 9.46 -32.53 -23.67
CA GLU A 13 8.23 -31.83 -23.94
C GLU A 13 8.37 -30.42 -23.41
N SER A 14 8.43 -29.52 -24.38
CA SER A 14 7.98 -28.15 -24.40
C SER A 14 7.53 -27.64 -23.03
N LEU A 15 8.30 -26.75 -22.46
CA LEU A 15 7.81 -25.74 -21.52
C LEU A 15 6.67 -25.00 -22.21
N ASN A 16 5.47 -25.50 -21.96
CA ASN A 16 4.24 -24.89 -22.48
C ASN A 16 4.18 -23.47 -22.01
N GLU A 17 4.06 -22.57 -22.96
CA GLU A 17 3.72 -21.16 -22.76
C GLU A 17 2.49 -21.07 -21.84
N VAL A 18 2.70 -20.80 -20.58
CA VAL A 18 1.62 -20.48 -19.65
C VAL A 18 1.21 -19.05 -19.93
N LYS A 19 0.26 -18.90 -20.84
CA LYS A 19 -0.37 -17.59 -21.09
C LYS A 19 -1.16 -17.17 -19.87
N CYS A 20 -1.09 -15.89 -19.51
CA CYS A 20 -2.02 -15.27 -18.59
C CYS A 20 -3.43 -15.30 -19.20
N VAL A 21 -4.14 -16.40 -19.03
CA VAL A 21 -5.49 -16.57 -19.52
C VAL A 21 -6.45 -16.54 -18.33
N TYR A 22 -7.37 -15.61 -18.34
CA TYR A 22 -8.57 -15.66 -17.53
C TYR A 22 -9.39 -16.89 -17.91
N SER A 23 -9.14 -18.02 -17.28
CA SER A 23 -9.97 -19.20 -17.45
C SER A 23 -11.10 -19.17 -16.45
N SER A 24 -12.25 -18.72 -16.93
CA SER A 24 -13.53 -19.00 -16.31
C SER A 24 -13.87 -20.47 -16.53
N SER A 25 -13.75 -21.30 -15.52
CA SER A 25 -14.37 -22.62 -15.53
C SER A 25 -15.41 -22.71 -14.43
N SER A 26 -16.60 -23.06 -14.92
CA SER A 26 -17.83 -23.56 -14.28
C SER A 26 -18.77 -22.54 -13.67
N SER A 27 -19.72 -22.25 -14.41
CA SER A 27 -21.20 -22.28 -14.34
C SER A 27 -21.79 -21.18 -15.22
N ILE A 28 -22.72 -21.60 -16.03
CA ILE A 28 -23.45 -20.86 -17.05
C ILE A 28 -24.17 -19.68 -16.43
N VAL A 29 -23.57 -18.50 -16.54
CA VAL A 29 -24.26 -17.21 -16.52
C VAL A 29 -23.63 -16.39 -17.62
N HIS A 30 -24.44 -15.92 -18.57
CA HIS A 30 -24.03 -15.10 -19.70
C HIS A 30 -23.11 -13.97 -19.26
N ARG A 31 -21.79 -14.15 -19.40
CA ARG A 31 -20.80 -13.10 -19.25
C ARG A 31 -20.41 -12.60 -20.63
N ARG A 32 -20.64 -11.30 -20.85
CA ARG A 32 -20.04 -10.58 -21.98
C ARG A 32 -18.53 -10.84 -21.95
N PRO A 33 -17.89 -11.08 -23.11
CA PRO A 33 -16.43 -11.16 -23.20
C PRO A 33 -15.87 -9.86 -22.62
N LEU A 34 -14.95 -9.97 -21.67
CA LEU A 34 -14.15 -8.84 -21.23
C LEU A 34 -13.40 -8.33 -22.47
N LEU A 35 -13.56 -7.04 -22.76
CA LEU A 35 -13.03 -6.36 -23.92
C LEU A 35 -11.55 -6.73 -24.12
N PRO A 36 -11.13 -7.13 -25.33
CA PRO A 36 -9.73 -7.23 -25.67
C PRO A 36 -9.16 -5.81 -25.72
N ASN A 37 -7.97 -5.62 -25.12
CA ASN A 37 -7.17 -4.40 -25.18
C ASN A 37 -7.62 -3.23 -24.30
N ALA A 38 -7.59 -3.40 -22.95
CA ALA A 38 -7.25 -2.29 -22.11
C ALA A 38 -5.73 -2.02 -22.31
N ALA A 39 -5.39 -0.93 -23.00
CA ALA A 39 -4.03 -0.54 -23.32
C ALA A 39 -3.14 -0.57 -22.08
N GLY A 40 -2.07 -1.39 -22.09
CA GLY A 40 -1.00 -1.37 -21.11
C GLY A 40 -0.77 -2.63 -20.28
N LYS A 41 -1.52 -3.72 -20.46
CA LYS A 41 -1.19 -5.02 -19.84
C LYS A 41 -0.18 -5.76 -20.71
N ARG A 42 0.86 -6.28 -20.07
CA ARG A 42 1.89 -7.10 -20.71
C ARG A 42 1.68 -8.56 -20.34
N ASP A 43 1.93 -9.44 -21.29
CA ASP A 43 1.98 -10.87 -21.07
C ASP A 43 3.36 -11.23 -20.49
N PHE A 44 3.40 -11.59 -19.22
CA PHE A 44 4.61 -12.09 -18.58
C PHE A 44 4.67 -13.61 -18.72
N LYS A 45 5.81 -14.13 -19.17
CA LYS A 45 6.02 -15.57 -19.23
C LYS A 45 6.47 -16.07 -17.87
N TRP A 46 5.85 -17.16 -17.40
CA TRP A 46 6.24 -17.84 -16.17
C TRP A 46 7.74 -18.16 -16.12
N GLY A 47 8.28 -18.71 -17.24
CA GLY A 47 9.68 -19.09 -17.35
C GLY A 47 10.66 -17.90 -17.15
N ASP A 48 10.31 -16.72 -17.67
CA ASP A 48 11.16 -15.53 -17.55
C ASP A 48 11.25 -15.07 -16.10
N ILE A 49 10.12 -15.09 -15.36
CA ILE A 49 10.10 -14.77 -13.93
C ILE A 49 10.88 -15.80 -13.13
N MET A 50 10.69 -17.10 -13.39
CA MET A 50 11.42 -18.18 -12.69
C MET A 50 12.91 -18.06 -12.95
N GLN A 51 13.33 -17.76 -14.17
CA GLN A 51 14.73 -17.53 -14.50
C GLN A 51 15.31 -16.30 -13.81
N ALA A 52 14.60 -15.17 -13.87
CA ALA A 52 15.03 -13.88 -13.27
C ALA A 52 15.15 -13.93 -11.74
N THR A 53 14.39 -14.81 -11.09
CA THR A 53 14.39 -14.98 -9.63
C THR A 53 15.09 -16.26 -9.15
N ASN A 54 15.75 -16.96 -10.04
CA ASN A 54 16.32 -18.29 -9.74
C ASN A 54 15.32 -19.20 -9.02
N ASN A 55 14.16 -19.40 -9.64
CA ASN A 55 13.03 -20.17 -9.09
C ASN A 55 12.49 -19.63 -7.76
N LEU A 56 12.35 -18.31 -7.64
CA LEU A 56 11.89 -17.60 -6.43
C LEU A 56 12.78 -17.88 -5.21
N SER A 57 14.10 -17.82 -5.43
CA SER A 57 15.10 -17.98 -4.37
C SER A 57 15.02 -16.83 -3.36
N ASP A 58 15.32 -17.13 -2.10
CA ASP A 58 15.28 -16.18 -0.99
C ASP A 58 16.20 -14.97 -1.19
N ASN A 59 17.26 -15.10 -2.00
CA ASN A 59 18.17 -14.00 -2.32
C ASN A 59 17.51 -12.83 -3.10
N PHE A 60 16.35 -13.08 -3.68
CA PHE A 60 15.58 -12.10 -4.44
C PHE A 60 14.40 -11.51 -3.65
N ILE A 61 14.22 -11.95 -2.40
CA ILE A 61 13.14 -11.43 -1.55
C ILE A 61 13.43 -9.98 -1.19
N ILE A 62 12.44 -9.12 -1.44
CA ILE A 62 12.45 -7.71 -1.08
C ILE A 62 11.37 -7.36 -0.04
N GLY A 63 10.46 -8.29 0.25
CA GLY A 63 9.44 -8.15 1.28
C GLY A 63 8.72 -9.47 1.52
N SER A 64 8.30 -9.68 2.78
CA SER A 64 7.53 -10.86 3.19
C SER A 64 6.55 -10.49 4.28
N GLY A 65 5.33 -10.99 4.20
CA GLY A 65 4.29 -10.71 5.19
C GLY A 65 3.06 -11.59 5.01
N GLY A 66 1.97 -11.26 5.69
CA GLY A 66 0.70 -11.99 5.61
C GLY A 66 0.11 -12.05 4.20
N SER A 67 0.37 -11.03 3.40
CA SER A 67 -0.09 -10.90 2.01
C SER A 67 0.72 -11.71 1.00
N GLY A 68 1.82 -12.35 1.39
CA GLY A 68 2.70 -13.13 0.54
C GLY A 68 4.16 -12.69 0.58
N THR A 69 4.96 -13.24 -0.34
CA THR A 69 6.39 -12.92 -0.49
C THR A 69 6.59 -12.14 -1.79
N ILE A 70 7.36 -11.07 -1.74
CA ILE A 70 7.65 -10.19 -2.88
C ILE A 70 9.11 -10.37 -3.28
N TYR A 71 9.33 -10.58 -4.56
CA TYR A 71 10.65 -10.81 -5.16
C TYR A 71 10.97 -9.69 -6.15
N LYS A 72 12.23 -9.28 -6.19
CA LYS A 72 12.77 -8.46 -7.27
C LYS A 72 13.11 -9.37 -8.45
N ALA A 73 12.64 -9.04 -9.64
CA ALA A 73 12.96 -9.76 -10.87
C ALA A 73 13.51 -8.80 -11.92
N GLU A 74 14.73 -9.09 -12.42
CA GLU A 74 15.34 -8.36 -13.53
C GLU A 74 15.13 -9.18 -14.80
N LEU A 75 14.19 -8.74 -15.63
CA LEU A 75 13.80 -9.44 -16.85
C LEU A 75 14.83 -9.21 -17.97
N SER A 76 14.85 -10.10 -18.96
CA SER A 76 15.76 -10.02 -20.11
C SER A 76 15.63 -8.75 -20.97
N SER A 77 14.56 -8.00 -20.76
CA SER A 77 14.30 -6.67 -21.36
C SER A 77 14.95 -5.51 -20.61
N GLU A 78 15.86 -5.77 -19.66
CA GLU A 78 16.44 -4.79 -18.73
C GLU A 78 15.41 -4.09 -17.84
N GLU A 79 14.21 -4.64 -17.79
CA GLU A 79 13.13 -4.14 -16.95
C GLU A 79 13.17 -4.82 -15.58
N THR A 80 13.15 -4.03 -14.51
CA THR A 80 13.01 -4.52 -13.15
C THR A 80 11.55 -4.47 -12.73
N VAL A 81 11.05 -5.58 -12.20
CA VAL A 81 9.67 -5.70 -11.69
C VAL A 81 9.64 -6.27 -10.27
N ALA A 82 8.58 -5.99 -9.54
CA ALA A 82 8.28 -6.63 -8.26
C ALA A 82 7.26 -7.76 -8.49
N VAL A 83 7.55 -8.95 -7.99
CA VAL A 83 6.73 -10.14 -8.19
C VAL A 83 6.20 -10.62 -6.84
N LYS A 84 4.91 -10.47 -6.61
CA LYS A 84 4.22 -10.94 -5.39
C LYS A 84 3.74 -12.37 -5.60
N LYS A 85 4.28 -13.31 -4.81
CA LYS A 85 3.86 -14.72 -4.76
C LYS A 85 2.73 -14.87 -3.78
N ILE A 86 1.59 -15.34 -4.26
CA ILE A 86 0.40 -15.62 -3.46
C ILE A 86 0.14 -17.11 -3.47
N LEU A 87 0.25 -17.75 -2.29
CA LEU A 87 0.01 -19.17 -2.15
C LEU A 87 -1.47 -19.50 -2.44
N ARG A 88 -1.66 -20.57 -3.21
CA ARG A 88 -2.98 -21.19 -3.38
C ARG A 88 -3.12 -22.21 -2.26
N LYS A 89 -4.00 -21.92 -1.32
CA LYS A 89 -4.47 -22.94 -0.37
C LYS A 89 -5.78 -23.51 -0.92
N ASP A 90 -6.13 -24.73 -0.54
CA ASP A 90 -7.45 -25.31 -0.82
C ASP A 90 -8.59 -24.49 -0.18
N ASP A 91 -8.22 -23.49 0.60
CA ASP A 91 -9.13 -22.52 1.18
C ASP A 91 -9.58 -21.52 0.11
N LEU A 92 -10.90 -21.52 -0.14
CA LEU A 92 -11.61 -20.62 -1.05
C LEU A 92 -11.33 -19.14 -0.77
N LEU A 93 -10.88 -18.79 0.45
CA LEU A 93 -10.63 -17.40 0.87
C LEU A 93 -9.37 -16.79 0.25
N LEU A 94 -8.28 -17.57 0.14
CA LEU A 94 -7.01 -17.07 -0.42
C LEU A 94 -7.05 -16.93 -1.94
N ASN A 95 -7.82 -17.79 -2.61
CA ASN A 95 -8.09 -17.61 -4.04
C ASN A 95 -8.90 -16.32 -4.29
N LYS A 96 -9.76 -15.93 -3.35
CA LYS A 96 -10.53 -14.67 -3.42
C LYS A 96 -9.64 -13.43 -3.23
N SER A 97 -8.57 -13.49 -2.43
CA SER A 97 -7.62 -12.36 -2.27
C SER A 97 -6.91 -12.02 -3.58
N PHE A 98 -6.34 -13.02 -4.26
CA PHE A 98 -5.72 -12.84 -5.56
C PHE A 98 -6.68 -12.25 -6.60
N GLU A 99 -7.90 -12.81 -6.73
CA GLU A 99 -8.91 -12.30 -7.64
C GLU A 99 -9.36 -10.88 -7.28
N ARG A 100 -9.48 -10.58 -5.99
CA ARG A 100 -9.89 -9.26 -5.51
C ARG A 100 -8.84 -8.20 -5.87
N GLU A 101 -7.57 -8.48 -5.61
CA GLU A 101 -6.47 -7.59 -5.91
C GLU A 101 -6.40 -7.28 -7.41
N ILE A 102 -6.52 -8.30 -8.26
CA ILE A 102 -6.59 -8.11 -9.70
C ILE A 102 -7.80 -7.26 -10.11
N ARG A 103 -9.01 -7.61 -9.67
CA ARG A 103 -10.25 -6.92 -10.06
C ARG A 103 -10.23 -5.44 -9.64
N THR A 104 -9.63 -5.16 -8.49
CA THR A 104 -9.46 -3.79 -8.00
C THR A 104 -8.46 -3.04 -8.87
N LEU A 105 -7.26 -3.58 -9.03
CA LEU A 105 -6.17 -2.91 -9.74
C LEU A 105 -6.35 -2.88 -11.26
N GLU A 106 -7.20 -3.72 -11.84
CA GLU A 106 -7.53 -3.64 -13.27
C GLU A 106 -8.20 -2.33 -13.68
N ARG A 107 -8.98 -1.77 -12.75
CA ARG A 107 -9.82 -0.59 -12.99
C ARG A 107 -9.23 0.70 -12.45
N VAL A 108 -8.15 0.59 -11.68
CA VAL A 108 -7.50 1.69 -10.99
C VAL A 108 -6.24 2.12 -11.75
N ARG A 109 -6.14 3.41 -12.02
CA ARG A 109 -4.96 4.04 -12.65
C ARG A 109 -4.75 5.42 -12.07
N HIS A 110 -3.78 5.53 -11.20
CA HIS A 110 -3.40 6.80 -10.59
C HIS A 110 -1.90 6.82 -10.29
N ARG A 111 -1.26 7.98 -10.44
CA ARG A 111 0.19 8.14 -10.26
C ARG A 111 0.68 7.86 -8.84
N HIS A 112 -0.18 7.93 -7.84
CA HIS A 112 0.14 7.63 -6.45
C HIS A 112 -0.43 6.28 -5.98
N LEU A 113 -0.67 5.36 -6.91
CA LEU A 113 -1.06 3.98 -6.61
C LEU A 113 -0.12 3.01 -7.33
N ALA A 114 0.29 1.94 -6.65
CA ALA A 114 1.14 0.91 -7.22
C ALA A 114 0.47 0.27 -8.45
N LYS A 115 1.20 0.20 -9.55
CA LYS A 115 0.67 -0.27 -10.83
C LYS A 115 0.86 -1.76 -10.98
N LEU A 116 -0.25 -2.49 -11.15
CA LEU A 116 -0.24 -3.88 -11.58
C LEU A 116 0.05 -3.96 -13.07
N LEU A 117 1.18 -4.56 -13.44
CA LEU A 117 1.63 -4.75 -14.83
C LEU A 117 1.03 -6.01 -15.45
N GLY A 118 0.85 -7.07 -14.65
CA GLY A 118 0.29 -8.33 -15.11
C GLY A 118 0.18 -9.38 -14.01
N CYS A 119 -0.17 -10.60 -14.39
CA CYS A 119 -0.21 -11.73 -13.48
C CYS A 119 0.17 -13.03 -14.22
N CYS A 120 0.67 -14.00 -13.47
CA CYS A 120 0.90 -15.35 -13.98
C CYS A 120 0.18 -16.37 -13.12
N VAL A 121 -0.60 -17.24 -13.76
CA VAL A 121 -1.34 -18.32 -13.12
C VAL A 121 -0.79 -19.64 -13.63
N ASN A 122 -0.24 -20.46 -12.71
CA ASN A 122 0.17 -21.82 -13.00
C ASN A 122 -0.62 -22.78 -12.11
N LYS A 123 -1.46 -23.62 -12.71
CA LYS A 123 -2.34 -24.53 -11.97
C LYS A 123 -1.56 -25.60 -11.19
N GLU A 124 -0.35 -25.95 -11.63
CA GLU A 124 0.48 -27.00 -11.05
C GLU A 124 1.40 -26.46 -9.93
N ALA A 125 1.70 -25.17 -9.94
CA ALA A 125 2.68 -24.58 -9.03
C ALA A 125 2.20 -24.38 -7.58
N GLY A 126 0.88 -24.53 -7.31
CA GLY A 126 0.33 -24.26 -5.98
C GLY A 126 0.33 -22.80 -5.53
N PHE A 127 0.72 -21.86 -6.40
CA PHE A 127 0.73 -20.42 -6.16
C PHE A 127 0.48 -19.64 -7.45
N ASN A 128 0.12 -18.38 -7.29
CA ASN A 128 -0.04 -17.41 -8.37
C ASN A 128 0.94 -16.25 -8.19
N LEU A 129 1.25 -15.55 -9.28
CA LEU A 129 2.14 -14.39 -9.26
C LEU A 129 1.40 -13.14 -9.74
N LEU A 130 1.57 -12.05 -9.00
CA LEU A 130 1.22 -10.69 -9.46
C LEU A 130 2.51 -9.95 -9.77
N VAL A 131 2.54 -9.25 -10.90
CA VAL A 131 3.70 -8.49 -11.37
C VAL A 131 3.39 -7.02 -11.28
N TYR A 132 4.18 -6.30 -10.49
CA TYR A 132 4.06 -4.87 -10.25
C TYR A 132 5.25 -4.11 -10.78
N GLU A 133 5.05 -2.84 -11.00
CA GLU A 133 6.13 -1.86 -11.14
C GLU A 133 7.05 -1.92 -9.92
N TYR A 134 8.36 -1.93 -10.16
CA TYR A 134 9.34 -1.99 -9.08
C TYR A 134 9.53 -0.59 -8.47
N MET A 135 9.54 -0.52 -7.15
CA MET A 135 9.74 0.71 -6.38
C MET A 135 11.14 0.70 -5.78
N GLU A 136 12.03 1.50 -6.33
CA GLU A 136 13.47 1.45 -6.08
C GLU A 136 13.83 1.80 -4.64
N ASN A 137 13.02 2.67 -4.03
CA ASN A 137 13.28 3.15 -2.68
C ASN A 137 12.53 2.37 -1.58
N GLY A 138 11.83 1.28 -1.94
CA GLY A 138 11.14 0.41 -0.97
C GLY A 138 9.94 1.08 -0.32
N SER A 139 9.66 0.79 0.95
CA SER A 139 8.52 1.32 1.68
C SER A 139 8.89 2.53 2.54
N LEU A 140 7.89 3.36 2.84
CA LEU A 140 8.02 4.46 3.80
C LEU A 140 8.44 3.95 5.19
N TRP A 141 7.96 2.76 5.59
CA TRP A 141 8.38 2.10 6.82
C TRP A 141 9.90 1.94 6.91
N ASP A 142 10.55 1.48 5.83
CA ASP A 142 12.01 1.26 5.79
C ASP A 142 12.81 2.55 6.00
N TRP A 143 12.21 3.70 5.71
CA TRP A 143 12.84 5.02 5.86
C TRP A 143 12.61 5.63 7.23
N LEU A 144 11.42 5.43 7.79
CA LEU A 144 11.08 5.98 9.11
C LEU A 144 11.66 5.14 10.25
N HIS A 145 11.81 3.81 10.04
CA HIS A 145 12.21 2.86 11.07
C HIS A 145 13.43 2.02 10.64
N PRO A 146 14.58 2.66 10.34
CA PRO A 146 15.77 1.98 9.79
C PRO A 146 16.38 0.93 10.73
N GLU A 147 16.15 1.02 12.03
CA GLU A 147 16.67 0.05 13.02
C GLU A 147 15.96 -1.30 12.95
N SER A 148 14.75 -1.34 12.43
CA SER A 148 13.98 -2.57 12.23
C SER A 148 14.43 -3.38 11.00
N VAL A 149 15.27 -2.80 10.14
CA VAL A 149 15.74 -3.41 8.89
C VAL A 149 17.26 -3.60 8.95
N SER A 150 17.74 -4.83 8.82
CA SER A 150 19.17 -5.21 8.89
C SER A 150 20.08 -4.60 7.81
N SER A 151 19.68 -3.55 7.13
CA SER A 151 20.39 -3.01 5.98
C SER A 151 20.90 -1.59 6.19
N LYS A 152 22.16 -1.41 5.74
CA LYS A 152 22.96 -0.20 5.54
C LYS A 152 22.25 1.13 5.89
N LYS A 153 22.92 1.97 6.71
CA LYS A 153 22.50 3.34 7.05
C LYS A 153 21.87 4.05 5.86
N ARG A 154 20.54 4.04 5.77
CA ARG A 154 19.80 4.90 4.85
C ARG A 154 19.88 6.32 5.39
N LYS A 155 19.99 7.31 4.51
CA LYS A 155 19.80 8.71 4.90
C LYS A 155 18.34 8.86 5.37
N SER A 156 18.12 9.63 6.43
CA SER A 156 16.77 9.98 6.86
C SER A 156 16.05 10.78 5.78
N LEU A 157 14.73 10.61 5.67
CA LEU A 157 13.90 11.49 4.86
C LEU A 157 13.91 12.89 5.47
N ASP A 158 14.26 13.90 4.67
CA ASP A 158 14.07 15.29 5.06
C ASP A 158 12.58 15.65 5.12
N TRP A 159 12.27 16.81 5.71
CA TRP A 159 10.89 17.23 5.86
C TRP A 159 10.17 17.41 4.53
N GLU A 160 10.86 17.90 3.52
CA GLU A 160 10.27 18.10 2.20
C GLU A 160 9.80 16.79 1.56
N ALA A 161 10.64 15.77 1.63
CA ALA A 161 10.27 14.43 1.15
C ALA A 161 9.09 13.86 1.94
N ARG A 162 9.08 14.03 3.28
CA ARG A 162 7.97 13.57 4.13
C ARG A 162 6.65 14.24 3.77
N LEU A 163 6.67 15.56 3.53
CA LEU A 163 5.46 16.30 3.14
C LEU A 163 4.98 15.92 1.73
N ARG A 164 5.90 15.68 0.77
CA ARG A 164 5.54 15.16 -0.56
C ARG A 164 4.90 13.76 -0.46
N VAL A 165 5.45 12.89 0.38
CA VAL A 165 4.89 11.55 0.63
C VAL A 165 3.49 11.65 1.23
N ALA A 166 3.27 12.53 2.23
CA ALA A 166 1.95 12.79 2.81
C ALA A 166 0.93 13.23 1.77
N ALA A 167 1.30 14.21 0.92
CA ALA A 167 0.43 14.72 -0.14
C ALA A 167 0.16 13.65 -1.22
N GLY A 168 1.18 12.85 -1.59
CA GLY A 168 1.03 11.75 -2.55
C GLY A 168 0.08 10.66 -2.03
N LEU A 169 0.25 10.23 -0.78
CA LEU A 169 -0.66 9.28 -0.13
C LEU A 169 -2.11 9.81 -0.14
N ALA A 170 -2.31 11.05 0.28
CA ALA A 170 -3.65 11.65 0.32
C ALA A 170 -4.31 11.71 -1.06
N LYS A 171 -3.57 12.05 -2.13
CA LYS A 171 -4.07 12.02 -3.51
C LYS A 171 -4.46 10.62 -3.96
N GLY A 172 -3.66 9.59 -3.58
CA GLY A 172 -3.99 8.20 -3.86
C GLY A 172 -5.30 7.76 -3.19
N VAL A 173 -5.48 8.10 -1.90
CA VAL A 173 -6.69 7.77 -1.13
C VAL A 173 -7.90 8.58 -1.64
N GLU A 174 -7.73 9.86 -1.96
CA GLU A 174 -8.78 10.67 -2.56
C GLU A 174 -9.30 10.05 -3.85
N TYR A 175 -8.40 9.65 -4.75
CA TYR A 175 -8.77 9.00 -6.01
C TYR A 175 -9.59 7.73 -5.80
N LEU A 176 -9.20 6.88 -4.84
CA LEU A 176 -9.93 5.65 -4.52
C LEU A 176 -11.35 5.94 -4.03
N HIS A 177 -11.53 6.97 -3.20
CA HIS A 177 -12.79 7.29 -2.56
C HIS A 177 -13.75 8.12 -3.43
N HIS A 178 -13.23 8.95 -4.35
CA HIS A 178 -14.05 9.95 -5.03
C HIS A 178 -14.01 9.88 -6.56
N ASP A 179 -12.89 9.43 -7.16
CA ASP A 179 -12.71 9.53 -8.61
C ASP A 179 -12.86 8.18 -9.30
N CYS A 180 -12.86 7.07 -8.56
CA CYS A 180 -13.18 5.75 -9.10
C CYS A 180 -14.69 5.63 -9.41
N VAL A 181 -15.04 5.03 -10.56
CA VAL A 181 -16.43 4.74 -10.94
C VAL A 181 -17.18 3.97 -9.84
N LEU A 182 -16.49 3.03 -9.21
CA LEU A 182 -16.95 2.36 -8.00
C LEU A 182 -15.95 2.73 -6.90
N ARG A 183 -16.44 3.37 -5.86
CA ARG A 183 -15.63 3.75 -4.71
C ARG A 183 -14.92 2.54 -4.11
N ILE A 184 -13.66 2.71 -3.79
CA ILE A 184 -12.81 1.65 -3.25
C ILE A 184 -12.32 2.06 -1.87
N ILE A 185 -12.50 1.19 -0.89
CA ILE A 185 -11.90 1.30 0.43
C ILE A 185 -10.68 0.40 0.45
N HIS A 186 -9.52 0.92 0.84
CA HIS A 186 -8.24 0.21 0.84
C HIS A 186 -8.14 -0.80 2.00
N ARG A 187 -8.52 -0.41 3.21
CA ARG A 187 -8.59 -1.21 4.44
C ARG A 187 -7.25 -1.61 5.08
N ASP A 188 -6.12 -1.31 4.45
CA ASP A 188 -4.79 -1.59 5.03
C ASP A 188 -3.78 -0.46 4.71
N ILE A 189 -4.18 0.79 4.98
CA ILE A 189 -3.27 1.94 4.86
C ILE A 189 -2.32 1.93 6.04
N LYS A 190 -1.01 1.84 5.75
CA LYS A 190 0.10 1.85 6.70
C LYS A 190 1.40 2.23 6.01
N SER A 191 2.41 2.65 6.74
CA SER A 191 3.68 3.10 6.16
C SER A 191 4.41 2.02 5.35
N SER A 192 4.26 0.74 5.68
CA SER A 192 4.86 -0.35 4.89
C SER A 192 4.15 -0.62 3.56
N ASN A 193 2.93 -0.10 3.36
CA ASN A 193 2.18 -0.16 2.10
C ASN A 193 2.30 1.13 1.28
N VAL A 194 2.98 2.16 1.78
CA VAL A 194 3.35 3.35 1.04
C VAL A 194 4.73 3.12 0.45
N LEU A 195 4.81 2.89 -0.85
CA LEU A 195 6.03 2.58 -1.58
C LEU A 195 6.59 3.85 -2.21
N LEU A 196 7.92 3.91 -2.36
CA LEU A 196 8.63 5.07 -2.89
C LEU A 196 9.34 4.70 -4.19
N ASP A 197 9.05 5.42 -5.26
CA ASP A 197 9.73 5.25 -6.56
C ASP A 197 11.12 5.90 -6.58
N SER A 198 11.80 5.86 -7.72
CA SER A 198 13.13 6.46 -7.92
C SER A 198 13.19 7.97 -7.64
N ASN A 199 12.06 8.67 -7.74
CA ASN A 199 11.92 10.11 -7.47
C ASN A 199 11.45 10.40 -6.03
N MET A 200 11.34 9.39 -5.17
CA MET A 200 10.78 9.50 -3.81
C MET A 200 9.29 9.93 -3.82
N GLU A 201 8.55 9.66 -4.91
CA GLU A 201 7.10 9.85 -4.94
C GLU A 201 6.39 8.66 -4.32
N ALA A 202 5.31 8.94 -3.60
CA ALA A 202 4.55 7.91 -2.88
C ALA A 202 3.57 7.18 -3.79
N HIS A 203 3.53 5.86 -3.65
CA HIS A 203 2.58 4.96 -4.31
C HIS A 203 1.96 4.02 -3.28
N LEU A 204 0.65 4.12 -3.05
CA LEU A 204 -0.06 3.21 -2.16
C LEU A 204 -0.22 1.85 -2.85
N GLY A 205 0.24 0.79 -2.19
CA GLY A 205 0.24 -0.60 -2.66
C GLY A 205 -0.56 -1.53 -1.76
N ASP A 206 -0.54 -2.83 -2.10
CA ASP A 206 -1.20 -3.93 -1.38
C ASP A 206 -2.73 -3.79 -1.25
N PHE A 207 -3.41 -4.12 -2.35
CA PHE A 207 -4.88 -4.06 -2.45
C PHE A 207 -5.58 -5.38 -2.09
N GLU A 208 -4.91 -6.29 -1.38
CA GLU A 208 -5.47 -7.59 -1.01
C GLU A 208 -6.76 -7.48 -0.20
N LEU A 209 -6.81 -6.51 0.72
CA LEU A 209 -7.97 -6.25 1.56
C LEU A 209 -8.96 -5.26 0.96
N ALA A 210 -8.66 -4.65 -0.19
CA ALA A 210 -9.47 -3.61 -0.78
C ALA A 210 -10.90 -4.07 -1.10
N LYS A 211 -11.86 -3.18 -0.91
CA LYS A 211 -13.28 -3.45 -1.13
C LYS A 211 -13.94 -2.37 -1.96
N THR A 212 -14.65 -2.78 -3.01
CA THR A 212 -15.49 -1.88 -3.79
C THR A 212 -16.83 -1.68 -3.11
N LEU A 213 -17.25 -0.42 -2.97
CA LEU A 213 -18.59 -0.08 -2.50
C LEU A 213 -19.56 -0.14 -3.67
N VAL A 214 -20.50 -1.08 -3.63
CA VAL A 214 -21.61 -1.16 -4.57
C VAL A 214 -22.85 -0.64 -3.86
N GLU A 215 -23.48 0.42 -4.35
CA GLU A 215 -24.69 1.05 -3.78
C GLU A 215 -25.96 0.22 -4.05
N ASN A 216 -25.88 -1.10 -4.12
CA ASN A 216 -27.07 -1.93 -4.33
C ASN A 216 -27.74 -2.30 -3.00
N HIS A 217 -28.85 -1.66 -2.72
CA HIS A 217 -29.75 -1.92 -1.58
C HIS A 217 -30.31 -3.35 -1.49
N ASN A 218 -30.09 -4.23 -2.48
CA ASN A 218 -30.73 -5.54 -2.58
C ASN A 218 -29.79 -6.75 -2.69
N SER A 219 -28.47 -6.58 -2.57
CA SER A 219 -27.61 -7.76 -2.46
C SER A 219 -27.26 -8.00 -0.99
N PHE A 220 -28.00 -8.90 -0.35
CA PHE A 220 -27.52 -9.71 0.78
C PHE A 220 -26.34 -10.59 0.31
N ASN A 221 -25.40 -10.04 -0.43
CA ASN A 221 -24.12 -10.66 -0.58
C ASN A 221 -23.38 -10.44 0.74
N THR A 222 -23.78 -11.25 1.68
CA THR A 222 -22.98 -11.70 2.80
C THR A 222 -21.68 -12.27 2.27
N ASP A 223 -20.72 -11.41 1.88
CA ASP A 223 -19.33 -11.70 2.11
C ASP A 223 -19.17 -11.68 3.66
N SER A 224 -19.79 -12.70 4.26
CA SER A 224 -19.81 -13.00 5.69
C SER A 224 -18.44 -13.31 6.28
N ASN A 225 -17.39 -13.01 5.54
CA ASN A 225 -15.99 -13.14 5.93
C ASN A 225 -15.25 -11.81 5.88
N SER A 226 -15.91 -10.69 6.23
CA SER A 226 -15.17 -9.48 6.63
C SER A 226 -14.66 -9.67 8.07
N TRP A 227 -13.80 -10.68 8.25
CA TRP A 227 -13.04 -10.83 9.48
C TRP A 227 -12.26 -9.53 9.72
N PHE A 228 -12.04 -9.24 10.98
CA PHE A 228 -11.20 -8.16 11.46
C PHE A 228 -9.88 -8.18 10.67
N ALA A 229 -9.74 -7.30 9.69
CA ALA A 229 -8.61 -7.25 8.77
C ALA A 229 -8.01 -5.85 8.79
N GLY A 230 -6.70 -5.78 8.78
CA GLY A 230 -5.93 -4.54 8.85
C GLY A 230 -4.76 -4.70 9.82
N SER A 231 -3.86 -3.74 9.83
CA SER A 231 -2.63 -3.79 10.61
C SER A 231 -2.82 -3.11 11.97
N TYR A 232 -2.39 -3.82 13.04
CA TYR A 232 -2.47 -3.30 14.41
C TYR A 232 -1.79 -1.92 14.52
N GLY A 233 -2.44 -1.00 15.25
CA GLY A 233 -2.00 0.38 15.38
C GLY A 233 -2.61 1.33 14.33
N TYR A 234 -3.03 0.83 13.15
CA TYR A 234 -3.65 1.63 12.08
C TYR A 234 -5.16 1.46 11.99
N ILE A 235 -5.70 0.46 12.65
CA ILE A 235 -7.13 0.10 12.57
C ILE A 235 -7.97 1.13 13.30
N ALA A 236 -8.97 1.66 12.63
CA ALA A 236 -9.92 2.59 13.21
C ALA A 236 -10.75 1.91 14.33
N PRO A 237 -11.01 2.61 15.45
CA PRO A 237 -11.64 2.01 16.64
C PRO A 237 -13.03 1.43 16.38
N GLU A 238 -13.83 2.06 15.51
CA GLU A 238 -15.18 1.58 15.17
C GLU A 238 -15.16 0.24 14.42
N TYR A 239 -14.04 -0.09 13.78
CA TYR A 239 -13.90 -1.35 13.05
C TYR A 239 -13.98 -2.56 13.99
N ALA A 240 -13.56 -2.40 15.25
CA ALA A 240 -13.67 -3.43 16.27
C ALA A 240 -15.14 -3.79 16.62
N TYR A 241 -16.07 -2.86 16.41
CA TYR A 241 -17.48 -3.03 16.80
C TYR A 241 -18.40 -3.30 15.60
N SER A 242 -18.16 -2.63 14.47
CA SER A 242 -19.08 -2.68 13.34
C SER A 242 -18.70 -3.70 12.28
N LEU A 243 -17.46 -4.18 12.26
CA LEU A 243 -16.86 -5.01 11.20
C LEU A 243 -17.04 -4.42 9.78
N LYS A 244 -17.46 -3.16 9.68
CA LYS A 244 -17.68 -2.45 8.41
C LYS A 244 -16.59 -1.40 8.23
N ALA A 245 -15.68 -1.67 7.31
CA ALA A 245 -14.77 -0.63 6.85
C ALA A 245 -15.52 0.39 6.00
N THR A 246 -15.18 1.65 6.18
CA THR A 246 -15.72 2.80 5.46
C THR A 246 -14.58 3.67 4.94
N GLU A 247 -14.87 4.64 4.08
CA GLU A 247 -13.90 5.66 3.66
C GLU A 247 -13.28 6.37 4.88
N LYS A 248 -14.05 6.54 5.95
CA LYS A 248 -13.59 7.15 7.21
C LYS A 248 -12.60 6.27 7.99
N SER A 249 -12.64 4.95 7.79
CA SER A 249 -11.65 4.04 8.36
C SER A 249 -10.29 4.21 7.67
N ASP A 250 -10.26 4.38 6.34
CA ASP A 250 -9.05 4.68 5.59
C ASP A 250 -8.46 6.05 5.99
N VAL A 251 -9.33 7.04 6.22
CA VAL A 251 -8.90 8.37 6.70
C VAL A 251 -8.25 8.27 8.07
N TYR A 252 -8.78 7.43 8.98
CA TYR A 252 -8.13 7.18 10.27
C TYR A 252 -6.73 6.60 10.11
N SER A 253 -6.60 5.53 9.31
CA SER A 253 -5.32 4.87 9.05
C SER A 253 -4.31 5.85 8.41
N MET A 254 -4.77 6.68 7.46
CA MET A 254 -3.96 7.77 6.89
C MET A 254 -3.51 8.76 7.96
N GLY A 255 -4.38 9.15 8.90
CA GLY A 255 -4.03 10.01 10.02
C GLY A 255 -2.90 9.45 10.88
N ILE A 256 -2.89 8.12 11.12
CA ILE A 256 -1.79 7.46 11.82
C ILE A 256 -0.48 7.57 11.03
N VAL A 257 -0.50 7.34 9.70
CA VAL A 257 0.69 7.52 8.85
C VAL A 257 1.19 8.97 8.85
N LEU A 258 0.28 9.96 8.92
CA LEU A 258 0.67 11.37 9.05
C LEU A 258 1.42 11.65 10.36
N VAL A 259 1.00 11.04 11.47
CA VAL A 259 1.73 11.13 12.74
C VAL A 259 3.10 10.46 12.64
N GLU A 260 3.21 9.27 12.02
CA GLU A 260 4.50 8.61 11.78
C GLU A 260 5.46 9.50 10.98
N LEU A 261 4.95 10.17 9.92
CA LEU A 261 5.76 11.07 9.08
C LEU A 261 6.33 12.26 9.86
N VAL A 262 5.62 12.77 10.86
CA VAL A 262 6.12 13.88 11.69
C VAL A 262 7.01 13.37 12.80
N SER A 263 6.59 12.32 13.50
CA SER A 263 7.23 11.90 14.76
C SER A 263 8.35 10.86 14.58
N GLY A 264 8.38 10.16 13.44
CA GLY A 264 9.28 9.01 13.26
C GLY A 264 8.95 7.84 14.20
N LYS A 265 7.81 7.86 14.90
CA LYS A 265 7.41 6.83 15.86
C LYS A 265 6.50 5.80 15.24
N MET A 266 6.68 4.53 15.57
CA MET A 266 5.73 3.47 15.19
C MET A 266 4.44 3.61 16.00
N PRO A 267 3.25 3.32 15.43
CA PRO A 267 1.99 3.40 16.18
C PRO A 267 1.90 2.41 17.36
N THR A 268 2.83 1.46 17.42
CA THR A 268 2.95 0.43 18.48
C THR A 268 4.15 0.65 19.39
N ASP A 269 4.77 1.83 19.33
CA ASP A 269 5.94 2.16 20.14
C ASP A 269 5.59 2.12 21.65
N GLU A 270 6.50 1.54 22.44
CA GLU A 270 6.33 1.41 23.91
C GLU A 270 6.24 2.75 24.64
N ILE A 271 6.73 3.83 24.04
CA ILE A 271 6.66 5.19 24.59
C ILE A 271 5.22 5.63 24.90
N PHE A 272 4.23 5.06 24.18
CA PHE A 272 2.82 5.40 24.39
C PHE A 272 2.22 4.70 25.62
N GLY A 273 2.91 3.73 26.23
CA GLY A 273 2.43 2.97 27.38
C GLY A 273 1.09 2.30 27.11
N THR A 274 0.09 2.59 27.97
CA THR A 274 -1.30 2.15 27.79
C THR A 274 -2.08 3.03 26.83
N ASP A 275 -1.57 4.22 26.54
CA ASP A 275 -2.23 5.19 25.66
C ASP A 275 -1.84 4.90 24.21
N LYS A 276 -2.75 5.21 23.30
CA LYS A 276 -2.49 5.09 21.87
C LYS A 276 -1.73 6.33 21.38
N MET A 277 -0.96 6.16 20.28
CA MET A 277 -0.29 7.25 19.58
C MET A 277 -1.16 8.52 19.44
N VAL A 278 -2.45 8.35 19.16
CA VAL A 278 -3.41 9.46 19.00
C VAL A 278 -3.50 10.31 20.28
N ARG A 279 -3.68 9.69 21.44
CA ARG A 279 -3.75 10.40 22.72
C ARG A 279 -2.44 11.07 23.10
N TRP A 280 -1.34 10.42 22.78
CA TRP A 280 -0.02 10.99 22.98
C TRP A 280 0.14 12.30 22.19
N VAL A 281 -0.27 12.34 20.92
CA VAL A 281 -0.26 13.56 20.11
C VAL A 281 -1.20 14.61 20.68
N GLU A 282 -2.45 14.24 20.99
CA GLU A 282 -3.44 15.17 21.54
C GLU A 282 -2.95 15.83 22.82
N SER A 283 -2.38 15.06 23.75
CA SER A 283 -1.84 15.61 25.02
C SER A 283 -0.70 16.60 24.79
N HIS A 284 0.21 16.34 23.85
CA HIS A 284 1.31 17.26 23.56
C HIS A 284 0.81 18.56 22.88
N ILE A 285 -0.23 18.45 22.04
CA ILE A 285 -0.85 19.64 21.44
C ILE A 285 -1.52 20.50 22.51
N GLU A 286 -2.20 19.90 23.49
CA GLU A 286 -2.87 20.60 24.59
C GLU A 286 -1.89 21.27 25.56
N MET A 287 -0.69 20.69 25.79
CA MET A 287 0.36 21.25 26.64
C MET A 287 1.02 22.51 26.07
N GLY A 288 0.82 22.83 24.80
CA GLY A 288 1.33 24.06 24.17
C GLY A 288 2.55 23.86 23.27
N GLU A 289 3.13 24.97 22.82
CA GLU A 289 4.09 24.99 21.70
C GLU A 289 5.40 24.22 22.01
N SER A 290 5.94 24.38 23.21
CA SER A 290 7.18 23.65 23.60
C SER A 290 7.00 22.13 23.53
N SER A 291 5.83 21.62 23.92
CA SER A 291 5.52 20.20 23.88
C SER A 291 5.29 19.70 22.46
N ARG A 292 4.72 20.54 21.59
CA ARG A 292 4.55 20.20 20.15
C ARG A 292 5.88 19.94 19.44
N THR A 293 6.92 20.70 19.80
CA THR A 293 8.27 20.51 19.23
C THR A 293 8.87 19.14 19.59
N GLU A 294 8.43 18.53 20.69
CA GLU A 294 8.84 17.17 21.09
C GLU A 294 8.22 16.09 20.19
N LEU A 295 7.09 16.39 19.52
CA LEU A 295 6.46 15.48 18.56
C LEU A 295 7.26 15.34 17.27
N ILE A 296 8.17 16.27 16.97
CA ILE A 296 8.96 16.24 15.74
C ILE A 296 10.12 15.27 15.88
N ASP A 297 10.25 14.39 14.90
CA ASP A 297 11.32 13.39 14.80
C ASP A 297 12.71 14.03 14.99
N SER A 298 13.49 13.46 15.91
CA SER A 298 14.88 13.89 16.16
C SER A 298 15.77 13.81 14.93
N ALA A 299 15.46 12.93 13.97
CA ALA A 299 16.18 12.80 12.72
C ALA A 299 16.00 14.00 11.77
N LEU A 300 14.99 14.85 12.03
CA LEU A 300 14.76 16.10 11.30
C LEU A 300 15.49 17.30 11.90
N LYS A 301 16.08 17.15 13.09
CA LYS A 301 16.73 18.27 13.81
C LYS A 301 18.19 18.47 13.35
N PRO A 302 18.64 19.71 13.15
CA PRO A 302 17.87 20.95 13.28
C PRO A 302 16.87 21.12 12.11
N ILE A 303 15.64 21.50 12.44
CA ILE A 303 14.57 21.78 11.46
C ILE A 303 14.49 23.30 11.21
N LEU A 304 14.19 23.69 9.97
CA LEU A 304 14.00 25.10 9.63
C LEU A 304 12.63 25.60 10.16
N PRO A 305 12.48 26.91 10.52
CA PRO A 305 11.23 27.41 11.07
C PRO A 305 9.99 27.23 10.17
N ASP A 306 10.17 27.34 8.85
CA ASP A 306 9.11 27.09 7.87
C ASP A 306 8.75 25.61 7.74
N GLU A 307 9.71 24.71 7.91
CA GLU A 307 9.50 23.27 7.96
C GLU A 307 8.80 22.86 9.26
N GLU A 308 9.20 23.43 10.39
CA GLU A 308 8.54 23.22 11.68
C GLU A 308 7.08 23.68 11.65
N CYS A 309 6.81 24.85 11.07
CA CYS A 309 5.46 25.35 10.87
C CYS A 309 4.62 24.40 10.00
N ALA A 310 5.19 23.85 8.93
CA ALA A 310 4.51 22.87 8.09
C ALA A 310 4.29 21.54 8.82
N ALA A 311 5.23 21.10 9.67
CA ALA A 311 5.08 19.93 10.52
C ALA A 311 3.92 20.10 11.51
N PHE A 312 3.80 21.26 12.13
CA PHE A 312 2.65 21.59 12.98
C PHE A 312 1.34 21.60 12.20
N GLY A 313 1.34 22.10 10.95
CA GLY A 313 0.17 22.03 10.08
C GLY A 313 -0.29 20.57 9.82
N VAL A 314 0.64 19.63 9.64
CA VAL A 314 0.32 18.20 9.54
C VAL A 314 -0.22 17.66 10.86
N LEU A 315 0.35 18.08 12.01
CA LEU A 315 -0.14 17.72 13.34
C LEU A 315 -1.51 18.31 13.68
N GLU A 316 -1.99 19.33 12.97
CA GLU A 316 -3.36 19.83 13.07
C GLU A 316 -4.34 18.98 12.26
N ILE A 317 -3.90 18.42 11.14
CA ILE A 317 -4.73 17.56 10.27
C ILE A 317 -4.85 16.14 10.85
N ALA A 318 -3.77 15.55 11.34
CA ALA A 318 -3.73 14.17 11.77
C ALA A 318 -4.73 13.84 12.91
N PRO A 319 -4.86 14.62 14.00
CA PRO A 319 -5.88 14.39 15.03
C PRO A 319 -7.31 14.50 14.52
N GLN A 320 -7.58 15.33 13.53
CA GLN A 320 -8.91 15.38 12.90
C GLN A 320 -9.23 14.08 12.17
N CYS A 321 -8.23 13.49 11.48
CA CYS A 321 -8.38 12.20 10.82
C CYS A 321 -8.60 11.05 11.80
N THR A 322 -8.06 11.15 13.03
CA THR A 322 -8.08 10.08 14.03
C THR A 322 -9.16 10.24 15.10
N LYS A 323 -10.14 11.14 14.90
CA LYS A 323 -11.31 11.27 15.78
C LYS A 323 -11.98 9.91 16.00
N THR A 324 -12.43 9.66 17.25
CA THR A 324 -13.09 8.40 17.61
C THR A 324 -14.37 8.19 16.82
N THR A 325 -15.17 9.26 16.64
CA THR A 325 -16.41 9.24 15.85
C THR A 325 -16.10 9.36 14.37
N PRO A 326 -16.42 8.38 13.52
CA PRO A 326 -16.12 8.43 12.08
C PRO A 326 -16.70 9.66 11.36
N ALA A 327 -17.92 10.09 11.76
CA ALA A 327 -18.59 11.24 11.15
C ALA A 327 -17.85 12.57 11.38
N GLU A 328 -17.08 12.69 12.45
CA GLU A 328 -16.30 13.87 12.77
C GLU A 328 -14.99 13.97 11.97
N ARG A 329 -14.54 12.86 11.36
CA ARG A 329 -13.34 12.85 10.52
C ARG A 329 -13.61 13.57 9.21
N PRO A 330 -12.64 14.30 8.65
CA PRO A 330 -12.76 14.89 7.31
C PRO A 330 -12.95 13.82 6.24
N SER A 331 -13.35 14.21 5.04
CA SER A 331 -13.23 13.35 3.86
C SER A 331 -11.76 13.27 3.40
N SER A 332 -11.41 12.22 2.66
CA SER A 332 -10.06 12.11 2.07
C SER A 332 -9.74 13.29 1.14
N ARG A 333 -10.74 13.87 0.47
CA ARG A 333 -10.59 15.08 -0.36
C ARG A 333 -10.21 16.29 0.48
N GLN A 334 -10.88 16.53 1.61
CA GLN A 334 -10.52 17.63 2.52
C GLN A 334 -9.10 17.46 3.08
N VAL A 335 -8.68 16.24 3.42
CA VAL A 335 -7.32 15.96 3.87
C VAL A 335 -6.32 16.24 2.76
N CYS A 336 -6.61 15.78 1.54
CA CYS A 336 -5.77 16.01 0.36
C CYS A 336 -5.59 17.50 0.09
N ASP A 337 -6.68 18.26 0.05
CA ASP A 337 -6.65 19.72 -0.17
C ASP A 337 -5.78 20.42 0.88
N SER A 338 -5.92 20.07 2.16
CA SER A 338 -5.13 20.65 3.25
C SER A 338 -3.64 20.33 3.11
N LEU A 339 -3.27 19.09 2.82
CA LEU A 339 -1.87 18.69 2.66
C LEU A 339 -1.23 19.29 1.40
N VAL A 340 -1.97 19.36 0.30
CA VAL A 340 -1.51 20.03 -0.93
C VAL A 340 -1.31 21.53 -0.69
N HIS A 341 -2.21 22.15 0.07
CA HIS A 341 -2.06 23.56 0.45
C HIS A 341 -0.79 23.80 1.27
N LEU A 342 -0.51 22.95 2.28
CA LEU A 342 0.72 23.03 3.06
C LEU A 342 1.96 22.85 2.17
N SER A 343 1.93 21.91 1.24
CA SER A 343 3.04 21.65 0.31
C SER A 343 3.31 22.83 -0.63
N ASN A 344 2.27 23.54 -1.08
CA ASN A 344 2.38 24.65 -2.04
C ASN A 344 2.68 26.01 -1.38
N ASN A 345 2.33 26.20 -0.11
CA ASN A 345 2.46 27.50 0.57
C ASN A 345 3.87 27.76 1.15
N ARG A 346 4.80 26.84 0.99
CA ARG A 346 6.21 26.99 1.38
C ARG A 346 6.82 28.34 0.94
N ASN A 347 6.44 28.84 -0.23
CA ASN A 347 6.91 30.12 -0.78
C ASN A 347 6.25 31.36 -0.14
N ARG A 348 5.16 31.21 0.61
CA ARG A 348 4.42 32.35 1.22
C ARG A 348 4.70 32.54 2.70
N MET A 349 5.10 31.49 3.45
CA MET A 349 5.34 31.57 4.90
C MET A 349 6.66 32.25 5.27
N VAL A 350 7.59 32.42 4.35
CA VAL A 350 8.81 33.23 4.54
C VAL A 350 8.51 34.68 4.94
N GLY A 351 7.26 35.13 4.75
CA GLY A 351 6.80 36.49 5.13
C GLY A 351 6.30 36.66 6.56
N CYS A 352 5.91 35.57 7.28
CA CYS A 352 5.28 35.71 8.59
C CYS A 352 6.23 35.94 9.75
N TYR A 353 7.51 35.62 9.61
CA TYR A 353 8.51 35.79 10.68
C TYR A 353 9.44 37.01 10.51
N LYS A 354 9.19 37.90 9.51
CA LYS A 354 10.02 39.08 9.28
C LYS A 354 9.55 40.37 9.96
N ASN A 355 8.52 40.37 10.77
CA ASN A 355 8.15 41.54 11.56
C ASN A 355 7.86 41.16 13.03
N PRO A 356 8.86 41.21 13.91
CA PRO A 356 8.61 41.45 15.32
C PRO A 356 8.49 42.95 15.50
N HIS A 357 7.28 43.46 15.74
CA HIS A 357 7.11 44.74 16.40
C HIS A 357 6.71 44.50 17.85
#